data_ee924a9554c2df1a3fcb57d95b8f2aef
#
_entry.id   ee924a9554c2df1a3fcb57d95b8f2aef
#
_cell.length_a   1.000
_cell.length_b   1.000
_cell.length_c   1.000
_cell.angle_alpha   90.00
_cell.angle_beta   90.00
_cell.angle_gamma   90.00
#
_symmetry.space_group_name_H-M   'P 1'
#
loop_
_entity.id
_entity.type
_entity.pdbx_description
1 polymer ?
#
loop_
_entity_poly.entity_id
_entity_poly.type
_entity_poly.pdbx_seq_one_letter_code
_entity_poly.pdbx_strand_id
1 'polypeptide(L)'
;MQRSKVRFRRPTADEQTVLSALNVKLLVRPQDIQKCDQLLIEHHYLHRAQLVGEQLRYAVTWKGQWFAVATWSAAALHLKARDQFIGWTEEQRRQRLPLVVNNSRLYLLPECHYPNLVSRFMKLMLARLSSDWESTWGHPVALAESFVDPQQYRGTAYKVSGWSQLGLTRGWKRSAVDFYEKHGHPKQVWVRELVKKACVKLRAAQLPPPWAEVLPKVPPRCRAKAGEITSLMERLGRDLPEFRRKQSLAYPIAGMLALIAMAVFSGVTKGYEDLADYAATLSQAQLRALRFRFHGRTGRVRCPQRTSFQRVLTGVDAEILERVLLWWQEQVLGPVQDQLVVLDGKELRHADVESVNAVSGTGRWLGSTKVKEGSNEIPAARAQLAKLDVVDKIVLADAAHTQVETAKQILYEQGGDYLLTVKKNQKGLFETLSTLFTEQRFSPSAHTAHSRHDPGEQPGAT
;
A
#
# COMPACT_ATOMS: atom_id res chain seq x y z
N MET A 1 -3.96 -35.73 -27.10
CA MET A 1 -4.47 -34.69 -28.01
C MET A 1 -3.33 -34.06 -28.77
N GLN A 2 -3.23 -34.36 -30.08
CA GLN A 2 -2.23 -33.78 -30.97
C GLN A 2 -2.48 -32.27 -31.10
N ARG A 3 -1.51 -31.46 -30.67
CA ARG A 3 -1.56 -30.00 -30.85
C ARG A 3 -1.37 -29.69 -32.34
N SER A 4 -2.42 -29.25 -33.01
CA SER A 4 -2.31 -28.76 -34.41
C SER A 4 -1.31 -27.58 -34.42
N LYS A 5 -0.34 -27.66 -35.35
CA LYS A 5 0.58 -26.54 -35.61
C LYS A 5 -0.25 -25.39 -36.18
N VAL A 6 -0.49 -24.35 -35.39
CA VAL A 6 -1.12 -23.13 -35.88
C VAL A 6 -0.20 -22.53 -36.93
N ARG A 7 -0.59 -22.55 -38.19
CA ARG A 7 0.12 -21.85 -39.28
C ARG A 7 -0.16 -20.35 -39.10
N PHE A 8 0.87 -19.60 -38.74
CA PHE A 8 0.79 -18.14 -38.71
C PHE A 8 0.67 -17.64 -40.15
N ARG A 9 -0.48 -17.06 -40.50
CA ARG A 9 -0.60 -16.36 -41.77
C ARG A 9 0.09 -15.01 -41.74
N ARG A 10 0.57 -14.53 -42.88
CA ARG A 10 1.05 -13.14 -42.99
C ARG A 10 -0.14 -12.18 -43.13
N PRO A 11 0.00 -10.92 -42.71
CA PRO A 11 -1.00 -9.89 -43.00
C PRO A 11 -1.18 -9.73 -44.52
N THR A 12 -2.40 -9.44 -44.94
CA THR A 12 -2.67 -8.96 -46.32
C THR A 12 -2.14 -7.53 -46.49
N ALA A 13 -2.12 -7.02 -47.74
CA ALA A 13 -1.69 -5.63 -47.99
C ALA A 13 -2.54 -4.60 -47.23
N ASP A 14 -3.86 -4.80 -47.19
CA ASP A 14 -4.79 -3.92 -46.46
C ASP A 14 -4.56 -3.99 -44.97
N GLU A 15 -4.42 -5.18 -44.39
CA GLU A 15 -4.10 -5.38 -42.99
C GLU A 15 -2.74 -4.76 -42.62
N GLN A 16 -1.75 -4.85 -43.50
CA GLN A 16 -0.45 -4.24 -43.32
C GLN A 16 -0.55 -2.71 -43.33
N THR A 17 -1.41 -2.14 -44.16
CA THR A 17 -1.71 -0.71 -44.19
C THR A 17 -2.32 -0.27 -42.84
N VAL A 18 -3.30 -1.00 -42.32
CA VAL A 18 -3.88 -0.76 -40.99
C VAL A 18 -2.80 -0.84 -39.90
N LEU A 19 -2.03 -1.93 -39.88
CA LEU A 19 -0.97 -2.17 -38.87
C LEU A 19 0.10 -1.08 -38.87
N SER A 20 0.45 -0.54 -40.04
CA SER A 20 1.44 0.54 -40.13
C SER A 20 0.91 1.89 -39.64
N ALA A 21 -0.39 2.11 -39.76
CA ALA A 21 -1.08 3.35 -39.39
C ALA A 21 -1.79 3.32 -38.03
N LEU A 22 -1.58 2.27 -37.22
CA LEU A 22 -2.13 2.20 -35.88
C LEU A 22 -1.60 3.33 -34.98
N ASN A 23 -2.52 3.89 -34.20
CA ASN A 23 -2.20 4.86 -33.17
C ASN A 23 -2.56 4.30 -31.78
N VAL A 24 -1.78 4.67 -30.77
CA VAL A 24 -2.03 4.32 -29.37
C VAL A 24 -2.37 5.61 -28.62
N LYS A 25 -3.60 5.71 -28.15
CA LYS A 25 -4.16 6.87 -27.45
C LYS A 25 -4.19 6.58 -25.95
N LEU A 26 -3.56 7.42 -25.14
CA LEU A 26 -3.78 7.47 -23.69
C LEU A 26 -5.18 8.01 -23.41
N LEU A 27 -5.96 7.29 -22.61
CA LEU A 27 -7.32 7.65 -22.26
C LEU A 27 -7.32 8.54 -21.01
N VAL A 28 -7.65 9.81 -21.22
CA VAL A 28 -7.75 10.82 -20.13
C VAL A 28 -9.16 11.34 -19.97
N ARG A 29 -10.00 11.22 -20.99
CA ARG A 29 -11.40 11.69 -20.92
C ARG A 29 -12.26 10.68 -20.14
N PRO A 30 -13.09 11.12 -19.19
CA PRO A 30 -13.96 10.20 -18.43
C PRO A 30 -14.80 9.27 -19.30
N GLN A 31 -15.36 9.78 -20.40
CA GLN A 31 -16.15 8.99 -21.34
C GLN A 31 -15.35 7.88 -22.04
N ASP A 32 -14.10 8.15 -22.44
CA ASP A 32 -13.21 7.15 -23.05
C ASP A 32 -12.79 6.09 -22.02
N ILE A 33 -12.55 6.51 -20.77
CA ILE A 33 -12.24 5.62 -19.66
C ILE A 33 -13.44 4.72 -19.38
N GLN A 34 -14.63 5.27 -19.27
CA GLN A 34 -15.87 4.52 -19.05
C GLN A 34 -16.11 3.49 -20.17
N LYS A 35 -15.95 3.90 -21.44
CA LYS A 35 -16.02 2.98 -22.59
C LYS A 35 -15.01 1.84 -22.49
N CYS A 36 -13.76 2.14 -22.12
CA CYS A 36 -12.73 1.12 -21.92
C CYS A 36 -13.13 0.13 -20.81
N ASP A 37 -13.58 0.65 -19.67
CA ASP A 37 -13.97 -0.16 -18.52
C ASP A 37 -15.19 -1.03 -18.83
N GLN A 38 -16.17 -0.50 -19.56
CA GLN A 38 -17.34 -1.25 -20.01
C GLN A 38 -16.93 -2.42 -20.94
N LEU A 39 -16.07 -2.18 -21.93
CA LEU A 39 -15.56 -3.24 -22.81
C LEU A 39 -14.83 -4.35 -22.02
N LEU A 40 -14.08 -3.99 -20.96
CA LEU A 40 -13.41 -4.97 -20.12
C LEU A 40 -14.38 -5.76 -19.23
N ILE A 41 -15.43 -5.13 -18.70
CA ILE A 41 -16.45 -5.81 -17.89
C ILE A 41 -17.26 -6.77 -18.75
N GLU A 42 -17.67 -6.37 -19.94
CA GLU A 42 -18.54 -7.17 -20.80
C GLU A 42 -17.81 -8.30 -21.52
N HIS A 43 -16.59 -8.05 -21.98
CA HIS A 43 -15.94 -8.93 -22.96
C HIS A 43 -14.60 -9.53 -22.52
N HIS A 44 -13.90 -8.93 -21.55
CA HIS A 44 -12.65 -9.51 -21.09
C HIS A 44 -12.92 -10.71 -20.16
N TYR A 45 -12.17 -11.81 -20.28
CA TYR A 45 -12.39 -13.07 -19.53
C TYR A 45 -12.42 -12.92 -18.01
N LEU A 46 -11.87 -11.85 -17.45
CA LEU A 46 -11.95 -11.55 -16.02
C LEU A 46 -13.20 -10.76 -15.62
N HIS A 47 -13.95 -10.24 -16.58
CA HIS A 47 -15.17 -9.43 -16.37
C HIS A 47 -15.03 -8.35 -15.28
N ARG A 48 -13.86 -7.69 -15.22
CA ARG A 48 -13.51 -6.66 -14.22
C ARG A 48 -12.61 -5.59 -14.83
N ALA A 49 -12.97 -4.33 -14.61
CA ALA A 49 -12.17 -3.18 -15.00
C ALA A 49 -11.34 -2.58 -13.85
N GLN A 50 -11.63 -2.98 -12.59
CA GLN A 50 -10.94 -2.45 -11.41
C GLN A 50 -9.44 -2.73 -11.47
N LEU A 51 -8.66 -1.68 -11.29
CA LEU A 51 -7.20 -1.69 -11.24
C LEU A 51 -6.72 -1.29 -9.84
N VAL A 52 -5.46 -1.58 -9.52
CA VAL A 52 -4.89 -1.31 -8.20
C VAL A 52 -3.80 -0.25 -8.31
N GLY A 53 -3.88 0.77 -7.46
CA GLY A 53 -2.89 1.84 -7.38
C GLY A 53 -2.87 2.73 -8.61
N GLU A 54 -1.71 3.27 -8.92
CA GLU A 54 -1.45 4.07 -10.12
C GLU A 54 -1.79 3.29 -11.38
N GLN A 55 -2.44 3.94 -12.35
CA GLN A 55 -3.02 3.24 -13.49
C GLN A 55 -3.09 4.11 -14.75
N LEU A 56 -2.93 3.47 -15.90
CA LEU A 56 -3.15 4.07 -17.21
C LEU A 56 -4.02 3.15 -18.07
N ARG A 57 -4.81 3.75 -18.96
CA ARG A 57 -5.62 3.06 -19.96
C ARG A 57 -5.28 3.55 -21.34
N TYR A 58 -5.15 2.62 -22.28
CA TYR A 58 -4.88 2.92 -23.69
C TYR A 58 -5.94 2.33 -24.58
N ALA A 59 -6.31 3.06 -25.62
CA ALA A 59 -7.00 2.52 -26.78
C ALA A 59 -6.05 2.48 -27.97
N VAL A 60 -6.10 1.40 -28.70
CA VAL A 60 -5.45 1.26 -30.02
C VAL A 60 -6.45 1.65 -31.06
N THR A 61 -6.11 2.60 -31.92
CA THR A 61 -7.06 3.18 -32.88
C THR A 61 -6.49 3.23 -34.30
N TRP A 62 -7.38 3.15 -35.26
CA TRP A 62 -7.13 3.45 -36.66
C TRP A 62 -8.32 4.23 -37.23
N LYS A 63 -8.08 5.38 -37.85
CA LYS A 63 -9.13 6.29 -38.37
C LYS A 63 -10.25 6.55 -37.35
N GLY A 64 -9.91 6.70 -36.06
CA GLY A 64 -10.87 6.95 -34.98
C GLY A 64 -11.58 5.70 -34.43
N GLN A 65 -11.54 4.58 -35.13
CA GLN A 65 -12.11 3.31 -34.67
C GLN A 65 -11.18 2.62 -33.67
N TRP A 66 -11.75 2.04 -32.61
CA TRP A 66 -11.00 1.28 -31.61
C TRP A 66 -10.79 -0.16 -32.08
N PHE A 67 -9.59 -0.67 -31.88
CA PHE A 67 -9.15 -2.03 -32.24
C PHE A 67 -8.84 -2.88 -31.02
N ALA A 68 -8.29 -2.25 -30.00
CA ALA A 68 -7.94 -2.91 -28.76
C ALA A 68 -7.92 -1.91 -27.61
N VAL A 69 -8.03 -2.43 -26.40
CA VAL A 69 -7.77 -1.69 -25.19
C VAL A 69 -6.73 -2.41 -24.33
N ALA A 70 -5.91 -1.65 -23.63
CA ALA A 70 -4.93 -2.19 -22.71
C ALA A 70 -4.88 -1.32 -21.46
N THR A 71 -4.72 -1.97 -20.30
CA THR A 71 -4.60 -1.28 -19.02
C THR A 71 -3.30 -1.64 -18.32
N TRP A 72 -2.77 -0.65 -17.63
CA TRP A 72 -1.58 -0.75 -16.81
C TRP A 72 -1.91 -0.31 -15.39
N SER A 73 -1.33 -0.97 -14.41
CA SER A 73 -1.55 -0.66 -13.00
C SER A 73 -0.25 -0.82 -12.20
N ALA A 74 -0.28 -0.42 -10.93
CA ALA A 74 0.82 -0.71 -10.02
C ALA A 74 1.17 -2.19 -10.01
N ALA A 75 2.46 -2.51 -9.81
CA ALA A 75 2.97 -3.87 -9.78
C ALA A 75 2.44 -4.68 -8.58
N ALA A 76 2.48 -6.00 -8.68
CA ALA A 76 2.17 -6.88 -7.56
C ALA A 76 3.17 -6.64 -6.40
N LEU A 77 2.66 -6.45 -5.17
CA LEU A 77 3.50 -6.19 -3.99
C LEU A 77 4.55 -7.27 -3.75
N HIS A 78 4.16 -8.54 -3.91
CA HIS A 78 5.03 -9.70 -3.71
C HIS A 78 4.93 -10.64 -4.91
N LEU A 79 6.01 -10.75 -5.67
CA LEU A 79 6.10 -11.66 -6.83
C LEU A 79 7.49 -12.28 -6.87
N LYS A 80 7.63 -13.46 -6.26
CA LYS A 80 8.92 -14.14 -6.09
C LYS A 80 9.72 -14.28 -7.39
N ALA A 81 9.07 -14.66 -8.49
CA ALA A 81 9.74 -14.86 -9.77
C ALA A 81 10.35 -13.55 -10.31
N ARG A 82 9.60 -12.43 -10.24
CA ARG A 82 10.10 -11.10 -10.61
C ARG A 82 11.22 -10.65 -9.69
N ASP A 83 11.02 -10.80 -8.37
CA ASP A 83 11.98 -10.34 -7.37
C ASP A 83 13.33 -11.06 -7.52
N GLN A 84 13.30 -12.37 -7.80
CA GLN A 84 14.49 -13.16 -8.13
C GLN A 84 15.14 -12.75 -9.48
N PHE A 85 14.32 -12.43 -10.49
CA PHE A 85 14.81 -11.97 -11.79
C PHE A 85 15.53 -10.62 -11.69
N ILE A 86 14.99 -9.68 -10.91
CA ILE A 86 15.64 -8.39 -10.66
C ILE A 86 16.89 -8.61 -9.78
N GLY A 87 16.81 -9.48 -8.78
CA GLY A 87 17.88 -9.75 -7.83
C GLY A 87 18.02 -8.66 -6.75
N TRP A 88 16.96 -7.93 -6.48
CA TRP A 88 16.94 -6.90 -5.43
C TRP A 88 16.67 -7.48 -4.05
N THR A 89 17.04 -6.73 -3.01
CA THR A 89 16.69 -7.04 -1.62
C THR A 89 15.23 -6.68 -1.35
N GLU A 90 14.70 -7.14 -0.23
CA GLU A 90 13.34 -6.77 0.21
C GLU A 90 13.21 -5.25 0.43
N GLU A 91 14.25 -4.63 1.00
CA GLU A 91 14.29 -3.19 1.21
C GLU A 91 14.31 -2.41 -0.11
N GLN A 92 15.14 -2.85 -1.06
CA GLN A 92 15.16 -2.27 -2.40
C GLN A 92 13.81 -2.43 -3.11
N ARG A 93 13.15 -3.58 -2.97
CA ARG A 93 11.82 -3.79 -3.50
C ARG A 93 10.81 -2.80 -2.93
N ARG A 94 10.77 -2.63 -1.61
CA ARG A 94 9.84 -1.68 -0.98
C ARG A 94 9.99 -0.26 -1.51
N GLN A 95 11.22 0.20 -1.67
CA GLN A 95 11.51 1.55 -2.13
C GLN A 95 11.30 1.73 -3.64
N ARG A 96 11.53 0.69 -4.43
CA ARG A 96 11.68 0.76 -5.90
C ARG A 96 10.54 0.11 -6.67
N LEU A 97 9.57 -0.49 -5.96
CA LEU A 97 8.42 -1.13 -6.58
C LEU A 97 7.60 -0.17 -7.48
N PRO A 98 7.47 1.14 -7.19
CA PRO A 98 6.81 2.08 -8.10
C PRO A 98 7.44 2.16 -9.50
N LEU A 99 8.73 1.81 -9.64
CA LEU A 99 9.40 1.73 -10.95
C LEU A 99 9.01 0.48 -11.77
N VAL A 100 8.13 -0.37 -11.24
CA VAL A 100 7.61 -1.56 -11.91
C VAL A 100 6.12 -1.42 -12.15
N VAL A 101 5.68 -1.71 -13.37
CA VAL A 101 4.29 -1.56 -13.79
C VAL A 101 3.73 -2.89 -14.29
N ASN A 102 2.45 -3.14 -14.04
CA ASN A 102 1.75 -4.35 -14.47
C ASN A 102 0.83 -4.09 -15.66
N ASN A 103 1.02 -4.82 -16.78
CA ASN A 103 0.01 -4.89 -17.84
C ASN A 103 -1.16 -5.77 -17.34
N SER A 104 -2.19 -5.11 -16.83
CA SER A 104 -3.27 -5.75 -16.07
C SER A 104 -4.35 -6.36 -16.96
N ARG A 105 -4.66 -5.73 -18.09
CA ARG A 105 -5.67 -6.18 -19.06
C ARG A 105 -5.21 -5.87 -20.47
N LEU A 106 -5.57 -6.76 -21.36
CA LEU A 106 -5.36 -6.60 -22.79
C LEU A 106 -6.54 -7.28 -23.49
N TYR A 107 -7.30 -6.49 -24.26
CA TYR A 107 -8.47 -6.97 -24.95
C TYR A 107 -8.49 -6.45 -26.38
N LEU A 108 -8.66 -7.37 -27.34
CA LEU A 108 -8.89 -7.05 -28.76
C LEU A 108 -10.38 -7.09 -29.04
N LEU A 109 -10.87 -6.09 -29.76
CA LEU A 109 -12.26 -6.08 -30.20
C LEU A 109 -12.50 -7.23 -31.20
N PRO A 110 -13.69 -7.84 -31.20
CA PRO A 110 -13.95 -9.09 -31.96
C PRO A 110 -13.66 -9.01 -33.44
N GLU A 111 -13.89 -7.86 -34.05
CA GLU A 111 -13.72 -7.62 -35.48
C GLU A 111 -12.27 -7.31 -35.91
N CYS A 112 -11.35 -7.24 -34.96
CA CYS A 112 -9.98 -6.73 -35.16
C CYS A 112 -8.92 -7.80 -34.96
N HIS A 113 -9.11 -9.01 -35.53
CA HIS A 113 -8.15 -10.11 -35.37
C HIS A 113 -7.12 -10.15 -36.52
N TYR A 114 -6.29 -9.14 -36.63
CA TYR A 114 -5.22 -9.08 -37.62
C TYR A 114 -3.93 -9.77 -37.13
N PRO A 115 -3.22 -10.51 -38.03
CA PRO A 115 -1.91 -11.04 -37.69
C PRO A 115 -0.98 -9.92 -37.22
N ASN A 116 -0.19 -10.17 -36.16
CA ASN A 116 0.77 -9.25 -35.60
C ASN A 116 0.18 -7.97 -34.90
N LEU A 117 -1.15 -7.83 -34.85
CA LEU A 117 -1.80 -6.65 -34.25
C LEU A 117 -1.30 -6.42 -32.83
N VAL A 118 -1.35 -7.43 -31.97
CA VAL A 118 -0.97 -7.31 -30.55
C VAL A 118 0.50 -6.92 -30.39
N SER A 119 1.40 -7.56 -31.10
CA SER A 119 2.83 -7.24 -31.03
C SER A 119 3.14 -5.85 -31.57
N ARG A 120 2.40 -5.40 -32.58
CA ARG A 120 2.58 -4.05 -33.14
C ARG A 120 2.17 -2.97 -32.15
N PHE A 121 0.97 -3.05 -31.61
CA PHE A 121 0.53 -2.03 -30.67
C PHE A 121 1.24 -2.14 -29.32
N MET A 122 1.62 -3.33 -28.87
CA MET A 122 2.45 -3.49 -27.68
C MET A 122 3.76 -2.72 -27.83
N LYS A 123 4.42 -2.81 -28.99
CA LYS A 123 5.63 -2.03 -29.28
C LYS A 123 5.38 -0.52 -29.18
N LEU A 124 4.25 -0.05 -29.73
CA LEU A 124 3.88 1.37 -29.70
C LEU A 124 3.58 1.85 -28.28
N MET A 125 2.85 1.07 -27.48
CA MET A 125 2.58 1.38 -26.08
C MET A 125 3.86 1.45 -25.24
N LEU A 126 4.70 0.41 -25.34
CA LEU A 126 5.93 0.31 -24.54
C LEU A 126 6.90 1.47 -24.84
N ALA A 127 6.88 2.00 -26.06
CA ALA A 127 7.72 3.13 -26.44
C ALA A 127 7.37 4.44 -25.71
N ARG A 128 6.12 4.58 -25.27
CA ARG A 128 5.63 5.79 -24.61
C ARG A 128 5.25 5.59 -23.12
N LEU A 129 5.12 4.34 -22.69
CA LEU A 129 4.58 4.00 -21.37
C LEU A 129 5.28 4.73 -20.22
N SER A 130 6.61 4.77 -20.21
CA SER A 130 7.36 5.42 -19.11
C SER A 130 7.15 6.93 -19.09
N SER A 131 7.12 7.58 -20.25
CA SER A 131 6.85 9.02 -20.34
C SER A 131 5.42 9.38 -19.96
N ASP A 132 4.44 8.60 -20.41
CA ASP A 132 3.04 8.79 -20.04
C ASP A 132 2.82 8.56 -18.54
N TRP A 133 3.53 7.58 -17.96
CA TRP A 133 3.46 7.29 -16.53
C TRP A 133 4.06 8.43 -15.72
N GLU A 134 5.23 8.91 -16.11
CA GLU A 134 5.91 10.03 -15.46
C GLU A 134 5.08 11.32 -15.55
N SER A 135 4.48 11.59 -16.70
CA SER A 135 3.60 12.76 -16.88
C SER A 135 2.33 12.69 -16.02
N THR A 136 1.85 11.49 -15.68
CA THR A 136 0.61 11.29 -14.91
C THR A 136 0.87 11.15 -13.42
N TRP A 137 1.95 10.46 -13.04
CA TRP A 137 2.21 10.03 -11.66
C TRP A 137 3.51 10.60 -11.06
N GLY A 138 4.26 11.39 -11.82
CA GLY A 138 5.45 12.10 -11.35
C GLY A 138 6.72 11.24 -11.27
N HIS A 139 6.70 9.97 -11.70
CA HIS A 139 7.88 9.12 -11.76
C HIS A 139 7.86 8.18 -12.98
N PRO A 140 9.03 7.79 -13.51
CA PRO A 140 9.12 6.87 -14.64
C PRO A 140 8.87 5.42 -14.21
N VAL A 141 8.73 4.52 -15.18
CA VAL A 141 8.72 3.08 -14.98
C VAL A 141 9.87 2.42 -15.74
N ALA A 142 10.54 1.47 -15.09
CA ALA A 142 11.75 0.83 -15.59
C ALA A 142 11.54 -0.60 -16.07
N LEU A 143 10.56 -1.30 -15.48
CA LEU A 143 10.25 -2.70 -15.77
C LEU A 143 8.74 -2.89 -15.87
N ALA A 144 8.31 -3.73 -16.81
CA ALA A 144 6.92 -4.15 -16.94
C ALA A 144 6.76 -5.62 -16.55
N GLU A 145 5.67 -5.96 -15.86
CA GLU A 145 5.24 -7.33 -15.60
C GLU A 145 3.85 -7.61 -16.17
N SER A 146 3.50 -8.86 -16.38
CA SER A 146 2.15 -9.29 -16.75
C SER A 146 1.89 -10.74 -16.34
N PHE A 147 0.60 -11.08 -16.18
CA PHE A 147 0.13 -12.40 -15.80
C PHE A 147 -0.77 -12.99 -16.87
N VAL A 148 -0.34 -14.08 -17.49
CA VAL A 148 -1.08 -14.76 -18.56
C VAL A 148 -1.63 -16.07 -18.04
N ASP A 149 -2.91 -16.31 -18.25
CA ASP A 149 -3.56 -17.58 -17.93
C ASP A 149 -3.18 -18.64 -18.99
N PRO A 150 -2.40 -19.69 -18.64
CA PRO A 150 -1.94 -20.69 -19.60
C PRO A 150 -3.06 -21.60 -20.11
N GLN A 151 -4.21 -21.64 -19.46
CA GLN A 151 -5.37 -22.40 -19.92
C GLN A 151 -6.04 -21.72 -21.11
N GLN A 152 -6.01 -20.37 -21.14
CA GLN A 152 -6.64 -19.59 -22.22
C GLN A 152 -5.64 -19.07 -23.24
N TYR A 153 -4.43 -18.67 -22.82
CA TYR A 153 -3.48 -17.98 -23.68
C TYR A 153 -2.08 -18.59 -23.58
N ARG A 154 -1.38 -18.67 -24.70
CA ARG A 154 0.00 -19.16 -24.79
C ARG A 154 1.06 -18.12 -24.45
N GLY A 155 0.71 -16.86 -24.29
CA GLY A 155 1.65 -15.76 -24.07
C GLY A 155 2.47 -15.37 -25.32
N THR A 156 2.08 -15.84 -26.52
CA THR A 156 2.82 -15.62 -27.77
C THR A 156 3.06 -14.13 -28.04
N ALA A 157 2.05 -13.29 -27.80
CA ALA A 157 2.16 -11.85 -28.01
C ALA A 157 3.26 -11.22 -27.14
N TYR A 158 3.38 -11.63 -25.88
CA TYR A 158 4.45 -11.19 -24.98
C TYR A 158 5.82 -11.68 -25.46
N LYS A 159 5.92 -12.97 -25.81
CA LYS A 159 7.16 -13.57 -26.32
C LYS A 159 7.71 -12.82 -27.54
N VAL A 160 6.86 -12.60 -28.57
CA VAL A 160 7.29 -11.90 -29.79
C VAL A 160 7.51 -10.40 -29.59
N SER A 161 6.96 -9.84 -28.52
CA SER A 161 7.22 -8.46 -28.11
C SER A 161 8.44 -8.32 -27.19
N GLY A 162 9.27 -9.37 -27.06
CA GLY A 162 10.55 -9.32 -26.33
C GLY A 162 10.40 -9.37 -24.81
N TRP A 163 9.34 -9.99 -24.29
CA TRP A 163 9.19 -10.28 -22.87
C TRP A 163 9.81 -11.63 -22.52
N SER A 164 10.32 -11.74 -21.30
CA SER A 164 10.86 -12.96 -20.72
C SER A 164 9.83 -13.65 -19.85
N GLN A 165 9.62 -14.94 -20.04
CA GLN A 165 8.78 -15.77 -19.17
C GLN A 165 9.58 -16.26 -17.97
N LEU A 166 9.12 -15.99 -16.76
CA LEU A 166 9.83 -16.32 -15.51
C LEU A 166 9.29 -17.57 -14.79
N GLY A 167 8.22 -18.19 -15.32
CA GLY A 167 7.58 -19.34 -14.69
C GLY A 167 6.13 -19.08 -14.33
N LEU A 168 5.63 -19.75 -13.29
CA LEU A 168 4.22 -19.72 -12.88
C LEU A 168 4.07 -19.08 -11.49
N THR A 169 2.95 -18.39 -11.27
CA THR A 169 2.53 -17.98 -9.93
C THR A 169 2.12 -19.20 -9.11
N ARG A 170 2.05 -19.05 -7.78
CA ARG A 170 1.61 -20.13 -6.88
C ARG A 170 0.10 -20.39 -6.92
N GLY A 171 -0.68 -19.61 -7.67
CA GLY A 171 -2.14 -19.75 -7.74
C GLY A 171 -2.88 -19.32 -6.47
N TRP A 172 -2.37 -18.29 -5.79
CA TRP A 172 -3.03 -17.67 -4.66
C TRP A 172 -3.67 -16.34 -5.08
N LYS A 173 -4.84 -16.03 -4.53
CA LYS A 173 -5.48 -14.72 -4.63
C LYS A 173 -5.64 -14.13 -3.22
N ARG A 174 -5.62 -12.82 -3.11
CA ARG A 174 -5.98 -12.13 -1.88
C ARG A 174 -7.51 -12.10 -1.79
N SER A 175 -8.09 -12.67 -0.74
CA SER A 175 -9.54 -12.68 -0.50
C SER A 175 -10.00 -11.54 0.41
N ALA A 176 -9.13 -11.15 1.37
CA ALA A 176 -9.32 -10.00 2.25
C ALA A 176 -7.94 -9.43 2.64
N VAL A 177 -7.90 -8.36 3.44
CA VAL A 177 -6.66 -7.88 4.03
C VAL A 177 -6.02 -9.03 4.81
N ASP A 178 -4.79 -9.42 4.43
CA ASP A 178 -3.98 -10.49 5.01
C ASP A 178 -4.49 -11.93 4.86
N PHE A 179 -5.59 -12.14 4.13
CA PHE A 179 -6.07 -13.47 3.80
C PHE A 179 -5.81 -13.83 2.34
N TYR A 180 -5.19 -15.00 2.14
CA TYR A 180 -4.87 -15.52 0.81
C TYR A 180 -5.52 -16.90 0.64
N GLU A 181 -6.27 -17.07 -0.45
CA GLU A 181 -6.87 -18.31 -0.83
C GLU A 181 -6.18 -18.92 -2.02
N LYS A 182 -5.97 -20.24 -1.99
CA LYS A 182 -5.44 -20.97 -3.13
C LYS A 182 -6.56 -21.21 -4.14
N HIS A 183 -6.50 -20.53 -5.29
CA HIS A 183 -7.50 -20.71 -6.35
C HIS A 183 -7.12 -21.77 -7.40
N GLY A 184 -5.94 -22.40 -7.28
CA GLY A 184 -5.55 -23.51 -8.14
C GLY A 184 -5.22 -23.18 -9.63
N HIS A 185 -5.27 -21.90 -10.02
CA HIS A 185 -5.02 -21.46 -11.41
C HIS A 185 -3.73 -20.63 -11.48
N PRO A 186 -2.55 -21.30 -11.54
CA PRO A 186 -1.28 -20.59 -11.69
C PRO A 186 -1.20 -19.87 -13.03
N LYS A 187 -0.74 -18.61 -13.00
CA LYS A 187 -0.55 -17.79 -14.20
C LYS A 187 0.92 -17.74 -14.59
N GLN A 188 1.20 -17.68 -15.88
CA GLN A 188 2.54 -17.39 -16.38
C GLN A 188 2.92 -15.96 -16.03
N VAL A 189 4.12 -15.79 -15.50
CA VAL A 189 4.72 -14.48 -15.18
C VAL A 189 5.60 -14.06 -16.35
N TRP A 190 5.32 -12.92 -16.92
CA TRP A 190 6.08 -12.29 -17.98
C TRP A 190 6.64 -10.97 -17.52
N VAL A 191 7.89 -10.68 -17.88
CA VAL A 191 8.54 -9.40 -17.56
C VAL A 191 9.28 -8.84 -18.76
N ARG A 192 9.41 -7.52 -18.83
CA ARG A 192 10.17 -6.81 -19.83
C ARG A 192 10.87 -5.59 -19.23
N GLU A 193 12.15 -5.45 -19.50
CA GLU A 193 12.88 -4.21 -19.24
C GLU A 193 12.40 -3.12 -20.21
N LEU A 194 11.97 -1.98 -19.65
CA LEU A 194 11.55 -0.80 -20.42
C LEU A 194 12.73 0.13 -20.70
N VAL A 195 13.75 0.08 -19.86
CA VAL A 195 14.99 0.81 -20.02
C VAL A 195 16.19 -0.15 -20.06
N LYS A 196 17.24 0.23 -20.74
CA LYS A 196 18.47 -0.57 -20.85
C LYS A 196 19.05 -0.88 -19.47
N LYS A 197 19.27 -2.18 -19.18
CA LYS A 197 19.81 -2.69 -17.91
C LYS A 197 18.93 -2.30 -16.69
N ALA A 198 17.60 -2.35 -16.83
CA ALA A 198 16.67 -2.01 -15.76
C ALA A 198 16.92 -2.83 -14.49
N CYS A 199 17.08 -4.15 -14.60
CA CYS A 199 17.36 -5.01 -13.45
C CYS A 199 18.66 -4.66 -12.73
N VAL A 200 19.71 -4.28 -13.48
CA VAL A 200 20.99 -3.84 -12.90
C VAL A 200 20.79 -2.55 -12.10
N LYS A 201 20.05 -1.59 -12.67
CA LYS A 201 19.74 -0.32 -11.99
C LYS A 201 18.85 -0.52 -10.78
N LEU A 202 17.82 -1.40 -10.89
CA LEU A 202 16.88 -1.69 -9.81
C LEU A 202 17.52 -2.42 -8.62
N ARG A 203 18.60 -3.19 -8.79
CA ARG A 203 19.33 -3.86 -7.71
C ARG A 203 20.60 -3.15 -7.26
N ALA A 204 20.99 -2.05 -7.91
CA ALA A 204 22.17 -1.29 -7.52
C ALA A 204 22.07 -0.79 -6.06
N ALA A 205 23.20 -0.57 -5.38
CA ALA A 205 23.20 -0.03 -4.03
C ALA A 205 22.46 1.33 -3.98
N GLN A 206 22.70 2.18 -4.97
CA GLN A 206 22.02 3.46 -5.14
C GLN A 206 21.26 3.49 -6.48
N LEU A 207 20.07 4.06 -6.47
CA LEU A 207 19.33 4.35 -7.71
C LEU A 207 20.01 5.49 -8.48
N PRO A 208 19.88 5.51 -9.82
CA PRO A 208 20.23 6.70 -10.60
C PRO A 208 19.53 7.95 -10.02
N PRO A 209 20.23 9.11 -9.92
CA PRO A 209 19.69 10.30 -9.29
C PRO A 209 18.28 10.69 -9.75
N PRO A 210 17.94 10.72 -11.06
CA PRO A 210 16.58 11.08 -11.48
C PRO A 210 15.48 10.17 -10.94
N TRP A 211 15.79 8.89 -10.67
CA TRP A 211 14.81 7.97 -10.09
C TRP A 211 14.73 8.09 -8.57
N ALA A 212 15.87 8.37 -7.92
CA ALA A 212 15.93 8.53 -6.47
C ALA A 212 15.20 9.79 -5.99
N GLU A 213 15.20 10.84 -6.81
CA GLU A 213 14.58 12.13 -6.47
C GLU A 213 13.06 12.09 -6.53
N VAL A 214 12.49 11.33 -7.48
CA VAL A 214 11.03 11.29 -7.72
C VAL A 214 10.31 10.19 -6.94
N LEU A 215 11.02 9.21 -6.40
CA LEU A 215 10.40 8.16 -5.61
C LEU A 215 10.08 8.64 -4.19
N PRO A 216 8.89 8.25 -3.65
CA PRO A 216 8.58 8.53 -2.27
C PRO A 216 9.63 7.92 -1.35
N LYS A 217 10.11 8.68 -0.38
CA LYS A 217 11.02 8.18 0.65
C LYS A 217 10.25 7.22 1.56
N VAL A 218 10.36 5.94 1.29
CA VAL A 218 9.79 4.90 2.17
C VAL A 218 10.72 4.73 3.36
N PRO A 219 10.25 4.93 4.60
CA PRO A 219 11.10 4.74 5.78
C PRO A 219 11.59 3.28 5.82
N PRO A 220 12.84 3.06 6.25
CA PRO A 220 13.35 1.71 6.42
C PRO A 220 12.45 0.94 7.40
N ARG A 221 12.32 -0.37 7.20
CA ARG A 221 11.68 -1.21 8.22
C ARG A 221 12.45 -1.05 9.51
N CYS A 222 11.73 -0.80 10.59
CA CYS A 222 12.32 -0.78 11.92
C CYS A 222 12.97 -2.17 12.19
N ARG A 223 14.29 -2.20 12.26
CA ARG A 223 15.07 -3.35 12.68
C ARG A 223 15.64 -2.99 14.03
N ALA A 224 14.93 -3.37 15.08
CA ALA A 224 15.38 -3.09 16.42
C ALA A 224 16.69 -3.87 16.70
N LYS A 225 17.71 -3.16 17.13
CA LYS A 225 18.97 -3.73 17.61
C LYS A 225 18.80 -4.20 19.05
N ALA A 226 19.66 -5.11 19.50
CA ALA A 226 19.59 -5.63 20.86
C ALA A 226 19.64 -4.51 21.93
N GLY A 227 20.45 -3.46 21.73
CA GLY A 227 20.50 -2.30 22.62
C GLY A 227 19.18 -1.49 22.65
N GLU A 228 18.51 -1.39 21.53
CA GLU A 228 17.22 -0.71 21.42
C GLU A 228 16.09 -1.47 22.13
N ILE A 229 16.11 -2.80 22.06
CA ILE A 229 15.20 -3.66 22.85
C ILE A 229 15.51 -3.54 24.33
N THR A 230 16.80 -3.46 24.71
CA THR A 230 17.20 -3.26 26.09
C THR A 230 16.68 -1.92 26.61
N SER A 231 16.81 -0.82 25.84
CA SER A 231 16.31 0.50 26.24
C SER A 231 14.78 0.52 26.36
N LEU A 232 14.05 -0.18 25.47
CA LEU A 232 12.60 -0.37 25.59
C LEU A 232 12.28 -1.09 26.92
N MET A 233 12.96 -2.19 27.20
CA MET A 233 12.72 -2.98 28.41
C MET A 233 13.01 -2.19 29.69
N GLU A 234 14.06 -1.36 29.72
CA GLU A 234 14.37 -0.48 30.83
C GLU A 234 13.32 0.59 31.05
N ARG A 235 12.84 1.20 29.97
CA ARG A 235 11.77 2.20 30.02
C ARG A 235 10.46 1.59 30.48
N LEU A 236 10.07 0.43 29.94
CA LEU A 236 8.90 -0.32 30.39
C LEU A 236 8.99 -0.70 31.88
N GLY A 237 10.17 -1.11 32.36
CA GLY A 237 10.38 -1.44 33.77
C GLY A 237 10.31 -0.26 34.72
N ARG A 238 10.55 0.95 34.22
CA ARG A 238 10.45 2.21 34.99
C ARG A 238 9.02 2.75 35.07
N ASP A 239 8.33 2.76 33.91
CA ASP A 239 7.08 3.50 33.74
C ASP A 239 5.84 2.62 33.97
N LEU A 240 5.93 1.30 33.72
CA LEU A 240 4.80 0.38 33.92
C LEU A 240 4.85 -0.27 35.30
N PRO A 241 3.79 -0.09 36.11
CA PRO A 241 3.70 -0.76 37.38
C PRO A 241 3.45 -2.27 37.20
N GLU A 242 4.06 -3.10 38.03
CA GLU A 242 3.78 -4.52 38.06
C GLU A 242 2.45 -4.77 38.80
N PHE A 243 1.42 -5.09 38.05
CA PHE A 243 0.05 -5.30 38.58
C PHE A 243 -0.20 -6.74 39.02
N ARG A 244 0.69 -7.69 38.70
CA ARG A 244 0.53 -9.11 39.01
C ARG A 244 1.07 -9.41 40.43
N ARG A 245 0.52 -10.45 41.07
CA ARG A 245 0.96 -10.89 42.40
C ARG A 245 2.41 -11.37 42.40
N LYS A 246 3.17 -11.12 43.46
CA LYS A 246 4.60 -11.47 43.59
C LYS A 246 4.93 -12.94 43.27
N GLN A 247 4.01 -13.86 43.54
CA GLN A 247 4.17 -15.29 43.26
C GLN A 247 4.13 -15.64 41.76
N SER A 248 3.64 -14.73 40.90
CA SER A 248 3.53 -14.93 39.43
C SER A 248 4.68 -14.32 38.64
N LEU A 249 5.76 -13.83 39.27
CA LEU A 249 6.80 -13.03 38.63
C LEU A 249 7.97 -13.85 38.05
N ALA A 250 7.71 -15.04 37.50
CA ALA A 250 8.74 -15.75 36.73
C ALA A 250 9.18 -14.93 35.48
N TYR A 251 8.30 -14.10 34.99
CA TYR A 251 8.49 -13.27 33.79
C TYR A 251 8.14 -11.80 34.11
N PRO A 252 9.11 -10.92 34.37
CA PRO A 252 8.85 -9.50 34.58
C PRO A 252 8.08 -8.88 33.39
N ILE A 253 7.15 -7.93 33.68
CA ILE A 253 6.27 -7.33 32.68
C ILE A 253 7.09 -6.68 31.54
N ALA A 254 8.17 -5.98 31.88
CA ALA A 254 9.05 -5.36 30.89
C ALA A 254 9.69 -6.37 29.94
N GLY A 255 10.15 -7.51 30.46
CA GLY A 255 10.69 -8.61 29.64
C GLY A 255 9.63 -9.27 28.77
N MET A 256 8.41 -9.43 29.26
CA MET A 256 7.28 -9.97 28.49
C MET A 256 6.89 -9.04 27.33
N LEU A 257 6.79 -7.74 27.57
CA LEU A 257 6.44 -6.76 26.54
C LEU A 257 7.58 -6.58 25.52
N ALA A 258 8.85 -6.63 25.95
CA ALA A 258 9.99 -6.66 25.04
C ALA A 258 10.00 -7.92 24.16
N LEU A 259 9.66 -9.07 24.72
CA LEU A 259 9.48 -10.31 23.97
C LEU A 259 8.36 -10.20 22.93
N ILE A 260 7.23 -9.61 23.30
CA ILE A 260 6.11 -9.37 22.37
C ILE A 260 6.56 -8.45 21.23
N ALA A 261 7.28 -7.35 21.54
CA ALA A 261 7.82 -6.47 20.52
C ALA A 261 8.77 -7.23 19.55
N MET A 262 9.67 -8.05 20.07
CA MET A 262 10.55 -8.89 19.24
C MET A 262 9.76 -9.87 18.37
N ALA A 263 8.71 -10.50 18.89
CA ALA A 263 7.85 -11.39 18.14
C ALA A 263 7.13 -10.67 16.99
N VAL A 264 6.55 -9.48 17.27
CA VAL A 264 5.87 -8.65 16.26
C VAL A 264 6.86 -8.21 15.16
N PHE A 265 8.07 -7.78 15.51
CA PHE A 265 9.12 -7.46 14.50
C PHE A 265 9.55 -8.68 13.68
N SER A 266 9.42 -9.87 14.23
CA SER A 266 9.69 -11.14 13.54
C SER A 266 8.50 -11.61 12.69
N GLY A 267 7.39 -10.86 12.65
CA GLY A 267 6.21 -11.17 11.85
C GLY A 267 5.17 -12.06 12.56
N VAL A 268 5.27 -12.21 13.88
CA VAL A 268 4.28 -12.95 14.69
C VAL A 268 3.09 -12.03 14.97
N THR A 269 1.93 -12.34 14.42
CA THR A 269 0.77 -11.44 14.43
C THR A 269 -0.56 -12.11 14.77
N LYS A 270 -0.58 -13.42 15.06
CA LYS A 270 -1.84 -14.20 15.10
C LYS A 270 -2.39 -14.56 16.48
N GLY A 271 -1.75 -14.17 17.55
CA GLY A 271 -2.31 -14.38 18.87
C GLY A 271 -1.36 -14.96 19.92
N TYR A 272 -1.91 -15.32 21.07
CA TYR A 272 -1.11 -15.70 22.25
C TYR A 272 -0.35 -17.03 22.09
N GLU A 273 -0.86 -17.96 21.25
CA GLU A 273 -0.18 -19.23 20.97
C GLU A 273 1.05 -19.00 20.13
N ASP A 274 0.96 -18.21 19.06
CA ASP A 274 2.10 -17.87 18.22
C ASP A 274 3.19 -17.12 18.99
N LEU A 275 2.80 -16.28 19.98
CA LEU A 275 3.76 -15.65 20.89
C LEU A 275 4.49 -16.66 21.78
N ALA A 276 3.77 -17.70 22.26
CA ALA A 276 4.39 -18.76 23.04
C ALA A 276 5.32 -19.63 22.18
N ASP A 277 4.93 -19.94 20.95
CA ASP A 277 5.76 -20.68 20.00
C ASP A 277 7.02 -19.87 19.63
N TYR A 278 6.88 -18.57 19.40
CA TYR A 278 8.04 -17.70 19.18
C TYR A 278 8.98 -17.72 20.40
N ALA A 279 8.44 -17.59 21.61
CA ALA A 279 9.23 -17.66 22.84
C ALA A 279 10.01 -18.98 22.96
N ALA A 280 9.42 -20.10 22.52
CA ALA A 280 10.06 -21.41 22.52
C ALA A 280 11.26 -21.51 21.53
N THR A 281 11.31 -20.65 20.52
CA THR A 281 12.46 -20.59 19.57
C THR A 281 13.67 -19.86 20.15
N LEU A 282 13.50 -19.09 21.24
CA LEU A 282 14.56 -18.28 21.81
C LEU A 282 15.58 -19.15 22.58
N SER A 283 16.84 -18.79 22.43
CA SER A 283 17.92 -19.40 23.20
C SER A 283 17.84 -19.06 24.69
N GLN A 284 18.45 -19.89 25.55
CA GLN A 284 18.54 -19.60 26.98
C GLN A 284 19.23 -18.26 27.28
N ALA A 285 20.19 -17.83 26.45
CA ALA A 285 20.84 -16.53 26.56
C ALA A 285 19.86 -15.36 26.31
N GLN A 286 19.01 -15.47 25.27
CA GLN A 286 17.99 -14.47 24.96
C GLN A 286 16.93 -14.39 26.06
N LEU A 287 16.45 -15.54 26.56
CA LEU A 287 15.48 -15.58 27.66
C LEU A 287 16.04 -14.95 28.95
N ARG A 288 17.34 -15.15 29.22
CA ARG A 288 18.04 -14.50 30.35
C ARG A 288 18.15 -12.96 30.16
N ALA A 289 18.47 -12.53 28.94
CA ALA A 289 18.53 -11.10 28.63
C ALA A 289 17.19 -10.38 28.87
N LEU A 290 16.06 -11.10 28.74
CA LEU A 290 14.72 -10.62 29.10
C LEU A 290 14.45 -10.61 30.61
N ARG A 291 15.47 -10.93 31.43
CA ARG A 291 15.38 -11.00 32.91
C ARG A 291 14.36 -12.02 33.44
N PHE A 292 14.09 -13.08 32.67
CA PHE A 292 13.24 -14.17 33.11
C PHE A 292 13.97 -15.04 34.17
N ARG A 293 13.22 -15.49 35.17
CA ARG A 293 13.79 -16.22 36.31
C ARG A 293 14.14 -17.67 35.96
N PHE A 294 15.20 -18.16 36.54
CA PHE A 294 15.62 -19.57 36.48
C PHE A 294 14.65 -20.46 37.25
N HIS A 295 14.39 -21.63 36.71
CA HIS A 295 13.75 -22.68 37.47
C HIS A 295 14.79 -23.39 38.34
N GLY A 296 14.57 -23.32 39.66
CA GLY A 296 15.59 -23.78 40.64
C GLY A 296 16.11 -25.20 40.46
N ARG A 297 15.23 -26.15 40.04
CA ARG A 297 15.64 -27.56 39.86
C ARG A 297 16.40 -27.82 38.53
N THR A 298 16.12 -27.06 37.48
CA THR A 298 16.71 -27.34 36.16
C THR A 298 17.80 -26.39 35.75
N GLY A 299 18.00 -25.27 36.50
CA GLY A 299 18.94 -24.21 36.16
C GLY A 299 18.62 -23.50 34.80
N ARG A 300 17.46 -23.77 34.21
CA ARG A 300 17.06 -23.23 32.92
C ARG A 300 15.88 -22.26 33.08
N VAL A 301 15.80 -21.27 32.21
CA VAL A 301 14.66 -20.40 32.08
C VAL A 301 13.55 -21.15 31.35
N ARG A 302 12.35 -21.19 31.90
CA ARG A 302 11.16 -21.71 31.21
C ARG A 302 10.64 -20.66 30.24
N CYS A 303 10.07 -21.10 29.11
CA CYS A 303 9.40 -20.19 28.17
C CYS A 303 8.01 -19.81 28.70
N PRO A 304 7.62 -18.55 28.54
CA PRO A 304 6.24 -18.13 28.82
C PRO A 304 5.24 -18.91 27.97
N GLN A 305 4.13 -19.29 28.57
CA GLN A 305 3.03 -19.98 27.92
C GLN A 305 1.94 -18.99 27.49
N ARG A 306 1.01 -19.40 26.64
CA ARG A 306 -0.16 -18.63 26.17
C ARG A 306 -0.82 -17.79 27.27
N THR A 307 -1.13 -18.40 28.40
CA THR A 307 -1.78 -17.73 29.53
C THR A 307 -0.95 -16.61 30.16
N SER A 308 0.38 -16.68 30.06
CA SER A 308 1.27 -15.60 30.54
C SER A 308 1.15 -14.35 29.65
N PHE A 309 1.12 -14.54 28.34
CA PHE A 309 0.91 -13.46 27.38
C PHE A 309 -0.48 -12.85 27.52
N GLN A 310 -1.51 -13.69 27.62
CA GLN A 310 -2.88 -13.22 27.84
C GLN A 310 -2.98 -12.34 29.08
N ARG A 311 -2.46 -12.79 30.24
CA ARG A 311 -2.50 -12.03 31.50
C ARG A 311 -1.76 -10.70 31.41
N VAL A 312 -0.64 -10.65 30.71
CA VAL A 312 0.12 -9.41 30.54
C VAL A 312 -0.66 -8.44 29.66
N LEU A 313 -1.14 -8.87 28.49
CA LEU A 313 -1.79 -8.01 27.52
C LEU A 313 -3.19 -7.55 27.94
N THR A 314 -3.91 -8.35 28.76
CA THR A 314 -5.22 -7.93 29.29
C THR A 314 -5.13 -7.02 30.53
N GLY A 315 -3.99 -7.00 31.22
CA GLY A 315 -3.85 -6.22 32.45
C GLY A 315 -2.91 -5.03 32.36
N VAL A 316 -2.21 -4.84 31.23
CA VAL A 316 -1.31 -3.72 31.04
C VAL A 316 -2.11 -2.42 30.85
N ASP A 317 -1.63 -1.33 31.46
CA ASP A 317 -2.14 0.01 31.20
C ASP A 317 -1.79 0.42 29.77
N ALA A 318 -2.83 0.55 28.94
CA ALA A 318 -2.67 0.84 27.51
C ALA A 318 -2.12 2.24 27.25
N GLU A 319 -2.49 3.23 28.07
CA GLU A 319 -2.02 4.62 27.89
C GLU A 319 -0.53 4.76 28.24
N ILE A 320 -0.11 4.10 29.32
CA ILE A 320 1.32 4.07 29.68
C ILE A 320 2.12 3.32 28.62
N LEU A 321 1.61 2.18 28.18
CA LEU A 321 2.26 1.39 27.11
C LEU A 321 2.40 2.18 25.81
N GLU A 322 1.32 2.85 25.37
CA GLU A 322 1.32 3.72 24.20
C GLU A 322 2.42 4.80 24.31
N ARG A 323 2.45 5.52 25.41
CA ARG A 323 3.45 6.58 25.66
C ARG A 323 4.88 6.05 25.61
N VAL A 324 5.13 4.87 26.21
CA VAL A 324 6.47 4.25 26.16
C VAL A 324 6.83 3.82 24.73
N LEU A 325 5.90 3.25 23.99
CA LEU A 325 6.15 2.81 22.62
C LEU A 325 6.38 3.99 21.66
N LEU A 326 5.63 5.09 21.80
CA LEU A 326 5.85 6.33 21.04
C LEU A 326 7.23 6.93 21.34
N TRP A 327 7.59 7.05 22.63
CA TRP A 327 8.91 7.50 23.03
C TRP A 327 10.00 6.60 22.42
N TRP A 328 9.88 5.29 22.56
CA TRP A 328 10.88 4.36 22.03
C TRP A 328 11.00 4.41 20.50
N GLN A 329 9.87 4.53 19.80
CA GLN A 329 9.84 4.72 18.35
C GLN A 329 10.61 5.99 17.95
N GLU A 330 10.48 7.07 18.68
CA GLU A 330 11.20 8.32 18.44
C GLU A 330 12.71 8.15 18.68
N GLN A 331 13.12 7.44 19.74
CA GLN A 331 14.54 7.15 19.99
C GLN A 331 15.18 6.31 18.87
N VAL A 332 14.45 5.38 18.26
CA VAL A 332 14.95 4.48 17.23
C VAL A 332 14.92 5.09 15.83
N LEU A 333 13.87 5.83 15.51
CA LEU A 333 13.60 6.38 14.17
C LEU A 333 13.82 7.89 14.05
N GLY A 334 14.11 8.58 15.17
CA GLY A 334 14.16 10.04 15.23
C GLY A 334 12.77 10.69 15.25
N PRO A 335 12.68 12.00 15.27
CA PRO A 335 11.40 12.74 15.28
C PRO A 335 10.61 12.52 14.00
N VAL A 336 9.29 12.70 14.07
CA VAL A 336 8.40 12.65 12.90
C VAL A 336 8.53 13.96 12.13
N GLN A 337 9.00 13.86 10.89
CA GLN A 337 9.17 15.02 10.01
C GLN A 337 8.08 15.11 8.92
N ASP A 338 7.11 14.18 8.94
CA ASP A 338 6.03 14.16 7.95
C ASP A 338 5.07 15.33 8.15
N GLN A 339 4.68 15.95 7.04
CA GLN A 339 3.63 16.95 7.02
C GLN A 339 2.21 16.35 6.98
N LEU A 340 2.09 15.06 6.73
CA LEU A 340 0.80 14.38 6.61
C LEU A 340 0.52 13.52 7.84
N VAL A 341 -0.66 13.70 8.43
CA VAL A 341 -1.23 12.87 9.50
C VAL A 341 -2.51 12.24 8.99
N VAL A 342 -2.60 10.92 9.02
CA VAL A 342 -3.78 10.17 8.56
C VAL A 342 -4.51 9.60 9.77
N LEU A 343 -5.80 9.89 9.88
CA LEU A 343 -6.70 9.28 10.86
C LEU A 343 -7.54 8.20 10.19
N ASP A 344 -7.58 7.02 10.79
CA ASP A 344 -8.35 5.88 10.28
C ASP A 344 -8.97 5.07 11.42
N GLY A 345 -10.27 4.84 11.34
CA GLY A 345 -10.99 3.94 12.25
C GLY A 345 -10.69 2.49 11.96
N LYS A 346 -10.51 1.69 13.00
CA LYS A 346 -10.30 0.24 12.89
C LYS A 346 -11.18 -0.51 13.87
N GLU A 347 -12.00 -1.39 13.33
CA GLU A 347 -12.72 -2.40 14.10
C GLU A 347 -11.87 -3.67 14.21
N LEU A 348 -11.61 -4.11 15.43
CA LEU A 348 -10.92 -5.36 15.70
C LEU A 348 -11.94 -6.50 15.73
N ARG A 349 -12.14 -7.18 14.59
CA ARG A 349 -13.19 -8.20 14.33
C ARG A 349 -13.37 -9.31 15.36
N HIS A 350 -12.39 -9.53 16.24
CA HIS A 350 -12.43 -10.62 17.22
C HIS A 350 -12.47 -10.12 18.66
N ALA A 351 -12.60 -8.82 18.88
CA ALA A 351 -12.51 -8.22 20.21
C ALA A 351 -13.63 -7.22 20.51
N ASP A 352 -14.55 -6.98 19.58
CA ASP A 352 -15.60 -5.95 19.66
C ASP A 352 -15.03 -4.59 20.14
N VAL A 353 -13.82 -4.27 19.67
CA VAL A 353 -13.12 -3.04 20.01
C VAL A 353 -12.91 -2.23 18.75
N GLU A 354 -13.45 -1.03 18.75
CA GLU A 354 -13.18 -0.03 17.76
C GLU A 354 -12.12 0.94 18.29
N SER A 355 -11.23 1.40 17.42
CA SER A 355 -10.22 2.40 17.73
C SER A 355 -9.96 3.32 16.55
N VAL A 356 -9.65 4.57 16.85
CA VAL A 356 -9.12 5.50 15.86
C VAL A 356 -7.61 5.55 16.01
N ASN A 357 -6.91 5.35 14.91
CA ASN A 357 -5.47 5.34 14.84
C ASN A 357 -4.97 6.53 14.05
N ALA A 358 -3.88 7.13 14.50
CA ALA A 358 -3.15 8.15 13.77
C ALA A 358 -1.84 7.58 13.24
N VAL A 359 -1.55 7.84 11.96
CA VAL A 359 -0.29 7.46 11.30
C VAL A 359 0.25 8.64 10.49
N SER A 360 1.57 8.74 10.39
CA SER A 360 2.21 9.73 9.51
C SER A 360 2.11 9.35 8.03
N GLY A 361 2.38 10.27 7.13
CA GLY A 361 2.41 10.02 5.68
C GLY A 361 3.38 8.91 5.26
N THR A 362 4.44 8.67 6.02
CA THR A 362 5.39 7.57 5.82
C THR A 362 4.99 6.28 6.55
N GLY A 363 3.84 6.27 7.22
CA GLY A 363 3.28 5.09 7.89
C GLY A 363 3.80 4.86 9.33
N ARG A 364 4.36 5.90 10.00
CA ARG A 364 4.67 5.81 11.42
C ARG A 364 3.40 5.92 12.24
N TRP A 365 3.24 5.03 13.19
CA TRP A 365 2.17 5.11 14.17
C TRP A 365 2.38 6.30 15.12
N LEU A 366 1.34 7.11 15.31
CA LEU A 366 1.33 8.33 16.11
C LEU A 366 0.43 8.22 17.32
N GLY A 367 -0.19 7.09 17.54
CA GLY A 367 -1.08 6.83 18.67
C GLY A 367 -2.43 6.26 18.25
N SER A 368 -3.19 5.84 19.26
CA SER A 368 -4.52 5.25 19.09
C SER A 368 -5.45 5.69 20.22
N THR A 369 -6.72 5.87 19.91
CA THR A 369 -7.75 6.12 20.93
C THR A 369 -8.89 5.13 20.75
N LYS A 370 -9.21 4.40 21.81
CA LYS A 370 -10.33 3.45 21.83
C LYS A 370 -11.65 4.21 21.73
N VAL A 371 -12.57 3.74 20.88
CA VAL A 371 -13.94 4.23 20.86
C VAL A 371 -14.65 3.77 22.12
N LYS A 372 -15.33 4.67 22.83
CA LYS A 372 -16.09 4.34 24.03
C LYS A 372 -17.32 3.52 23.65
N GLU A 373 -17.67 2.58 24.50
CA GLU A 373 -18.88 1.76 24.33
C GLU A 373 -20.13 2.66 24.25
N GLY A 374 -20.99 2.41 23.27
CA GLY A 374 -22.17 3.22 22.97
C GLY A 374 -21.88 4.57 22.28
N SER A 375 -20.64 4.82 21.83
CA SER A 375 -20.22 6.02 21.09
C SER A 375 -19.83 5.64 19.67
N ASN A 376 -19.32 6.60 18.91
CA ASN A 376 -18.80 6.40 17.56
C ASN A 376 -17.35 6.92 17.42
N GLU A 377 -16.76 6.76 16.25
CA GLU A 377 -15.37 7.14 15.96
C GLU A 377 -15.12 8.65 16.05
N ILE A 378 -16.13 9.52 15.88
CA ILE A 378 -15.93 10.98 15.79
C ILE A 378 -15.35 11.58 17.07
N PRO A 379 -15.89 11.31 18.27
CA PRO A 379 -15.30 11.80 19.52
C PRO A 379 -13.91 11.20 19.79
N ALA A 380 -13.70 9.93 19.40
CA ALA A 380 -12.39 9.28 19.56
C ALA A 380 -11.33 9.90 18.64
N ALA A 381 -11.69 10.25 17.40
CA ALA A 381 -10.80 10.95 16.48
C ALA A 381 -10.41 12.33 17.00
N ARG A 382 -11.36 13.09 17.54
CA ARG A 382 -11.07 14.38 18.16
C ARG A 382 -10.18 14.26 19.40
N ALA A 383 -10.41 13.23 20.21
CA ALA A 383 -9.56 12.92 21.37
C ALA A 383 -8.15 12.48 20.94
N GLN A 384 -8.03 11.75 19.82
CA GLN A 384 -6.73 11.38 19.25
C GLN A 384 -6.01 12.60 18.69
N LEU A 385 -6.70 13.48 17.96
CA LEU A 385 -6.16 14.74 17.46
C LEU A 385 -5.59 15.61 18.60
N ALA A 386 -6.31 15.71 19.71
CA ALA A 386 -5.88 16.51 20.86
C ALA A 386 -4.54 16.05 21.47
N LYS A 387 -4.11 14.81 21.20
CA LYS A 387 -2.81 14.27 21.65
C LYS A 387 -1.67 14.55 20.67
N LEU A 388 -1.97 15.04 19.46
CA LEU A 388 -1.01 15.19 18.37
C LEU A 388 -0.59 16.66 18.20
N ASP A 389 0.68 16.86 17.90
CA ASP A 389 1.15 18.11 17.33
C ASP A 389 0.91 18.11 15.83
N VAL A 390 -0.07 18.90 15.39
CA VAL A 390 -0.46 19.03 13.98
C VAL A 390 -0.20 20.43 13.41
N VAL A 391 0.55 21.26 14.12
CA VAL A 391 0.97 22.58 13.62
C VAL A 391 1.70 22.41 12.29
N ASP A 392 1.32 23.16 11.28
CA ASP A 392 1.86 23.11 9.90
C ASP A 392 1.76 21.72 9.22
N LYS A 393 0.85 20.87 9.68
CA LYS A 393 0.60 19.55 9.09
C LYS A 393 -0.79 19.47 8.50
N ILE A 394 -0.93 18.58 7.52
CA ILE A 394 -2.21 18.28 6.86
C ILE A 394 -2.79 17.02 7.48
N VAL A 395 -3.97 17.14 8.08
CA VAL A 395 -4.72 16.00 8.63
C VAL A 395 -5.63 15.42 7.55
N LEU A 396 -5.44 14.15 7.23
CA LEU A 396 -6.26 13.39 6.29
C LEU A 396 -7.20 12.47 7.07
N ALA A 397 -8.50 12.53 6.79
CA ALA A 397 -9.48 11.63 7.37
C ALA A 397 -10.60 11.27 6.39
N ASP A 398 -11.30 10.17 6.68
CA ASP A 398 -12.41 9.73 5.86
C ASP A 398 -13.69 10.56 6.07
N ALA A 399 -14.76 10.21 5.33
CA ALA A 399 -16.00 10.97 5.33
C ALA A 399 -16.79 10.94 6.66
N ALA A 400 -16.53 10.01 7.56
CA ALA A 400 -17.15 9.98 8.88
C ALA A 400 -16.65 11.15 9.73
N HIS A 401 -15.39 11.52 9.55
CA HIS A 401 -14.71 12.59 10.29
C HIS A 401 -14.89 13.98 9.65
N THR A 402 -15.63 14.11 8.54
CA THR A 402 -15.95 15.39 7.90
C THR A 402 -17.01 16.12 8.70
N GLN A 403 -16.60 16.70 9.81
CA GLN A 403 -17.45 17.43 10.76
C GLN A 403 -16.90 18.84 11.00
N VAL A 404 -17.79 19.81 11.18
CA VAL A 404 -17.41 21.22 11.43
C VAL A 404 -16.48 21.33 12.64
N GLU A 405 -16.80 20.64 13.71
CA GLU A 405 -16.00 20.69 14.95
C GLU A 405 -14.61 20.05 14.79
N THR A 406 -14.49 19.00 13.99
CA THR A 406 -13.18 18.41 13.64
C THR A 406 -12.32 19.38 12.84
N ALA A 407 -12.92 20.03 11.83
CA ALA A 407 -12.24 21.04 11.02
C ALA A 407 -11.80 22.26 11.86
N LYS A 408 -12.67 22.76 12.75
CA LYS A 408 -12.33 23.85 13.67
C LYS A 408 -11.17 23.47 14.61
N GLN A 409 -11.21 22.28 15.19
CA GLN A 409 -10.14 21.79 16.05
C GLN A 409 -8.80 21.77 15.33
N ILE A 410 -8.73 21.23 14.12
CA ILE A 410 -7.50 21.17 13.35
C ILE A 410 -6.99 22.57 13.01
N LEU A 411 -7.87 23.40 12.42
CA LEU A 411 -7.47 24.68 11.86
C LEU A 411 -7.25 25.77 12.93
N TYR A 412 -8.24 25.97 13.82
CA TYR A 412 -8.23 27.10 14.74
C TYR A 412 -7.59 26.79 16.09
N GLU A 413 -7.75 25.55 16.59
CA GLU A 413 -7.23 25.20 17.92
C GLU A 413 -5.80 24.65 17.85
N GLN A 414 -5.44 23.95 16.76
CA GLN A 414 -4.18 23.24 16.64
C GLN A 414 -3.25 23.75 15.53
N GLY A 415 -3.69 24.73 14.72
CA GLY A 415 -2.84 25.38 13.70
C GLY A 415 -2.41 24.46 12.55
N GLY A 416 -3.18 23.41 12.26
CA GLY A 416 -2.95 22.51 11.14
C GLY A 416 -3.91 22.80 9.99
N ASP A 417 -3.69 22.11 8.87
CA ASP A 417 -4.59 22.06 7.71
C ASP A 417 -5.29 20.71 7.63
N TYR A 418 -6.34 20.60 6.84
CA TYR A 418 -7.04 19.33 6.67
C TYR A 418 -7.39 19.01 5.22
N LEU A 419 -7.47 17.72 4.92
CA LEU A 419 -8.04 17.17 3.71
C LEU A 419 -9.07 16.10 4.08
N LEU A 420 -10.35 16.49 4.11
CA LEU A 420 -11.45 15.62 4.55
C LEU A 420 -12.24 15.14 3.34
N THR A 421 -12.57 13.85 3.32
CA THR A 421 -13.34 13.23 2.24
C THR A 421 -14.83 13.58 2.41
N VAL A 422 -15.46 14.17 1.39
CA VAL A 422 -16.90 14.42 1.39
C VAL A 422 -17.64 13.35 0.60
N LYS A 423 -18.63 12.74 1.22
CA LYS A 423 -19.53 11.73 0.61
C LYS A 423 -20.99 12.15 0.80
N LYS A 424 -21.92 11.36 0.28
CA LYS A 424 -23.38 11.60 0.36
C LYS A 424 -23.96 11.60 1.80
N ASN A 425 -23.19 11.16 2.80
CA ASN A 425 -23.54 11.31 4.22
C ASN A 425 -23.60 12.79 4.66
N GLN A 426 -22.92 13.68 3.93
CA GLN A 426 -22.95 15.14 4.07
C GLN A 426 -23.65 15.75 2.83
N LYS A 427 -24.95 15.48 2.66
CA LYS A 427 -25.70 15.76 1.42
C LYS A 427 -25.54 17.20 0.91
N GLY A 428 -25.79 18.20 1.75
CA GLY A 428 -25.68 19.61 1.35
C GLY A 428 -24.28 20.02 0.92
N LEU A 429 -23.26 19.62 1.70
CA LEU A 429 -21.85 19.89 1.37
C LEU A 429 -21.44 19.16 0.09
N PHE A 430 -21.89 17.90 -0.08
CA PHE A 430 -21.61 17.11 -1.28
C PHE A 430 -22.22 17.73 -2.53
N GLU A 431 -23.48 18.18 -2.46
CA GLU A 431 -24.17 18.85 -3.57
C GLU A 431 -23.50 20.18 -3.93
N THR A 432 -23.14 21.01 -2.93
CA THR A 432 -22.43 22.28 -3.15
C THR A 432 -21.09 22.05 -3.85
N LEU A 433 -20.27 21.12 -3.34
CA LEU A 433 -18.99 20.79 -3.96
C LEU A 433 -19.16 20.20 -5.35
N SER A 434 -20.15 19.31 -5.54
CA SER A 434 -20.43 18.73 -6.86
C SER A 434 -20.78 19.79 -7.89
N THR A 435 -21.57 20.81 -7.51
CA THR A 435 -21.89 21.94 -8.37
C THR A 435 -20.68 22.77 -8.72
N LEU A 436 -19.85 23.11 -7.71
CA LEU A 436 -18.62 23.89 -7.92
C LEU A 436 -17.62 23.21 -8.85
N PHE A 437 -17.50 21.89 -8.78
CA PHE A 437 -16.54 21.14 -9.60
C PHE A 437 -17.09 20.67 -10.94
N THR A 438 -18.41 20.72 -11.17
CA THR A 438 -18.99 20.33 -12.46
C THR A 438 -18.79 21.42 -13.52
N GLU A 439 -18.71 22.68 -13.12
CA GLU A 439 -18.52 23.83 -14.02
C GLU A 439 -17.04 24.08 -14.36
N GLN A 440 -16.11 23.63 -13.56
CA GLN A 440 -14.68 23.77 -13.83
C GLN A 440 -14.14 22.50 -14.49
N ARG A 441 -13.91 22.55 -15.79
CA ARG A 441 -13.07 21.56 -16.48
C ARG A 441 -11.70 21.56 -15.80
N PHE A 442 -11.36 20.51 -15.12
CA PHE A 442 -10.01 20.29 -14.57
C PHE A 442 -9.02 20.29 -15.74
N SER A 443 -8.44 21.43 -16.01
CA SER A 443 -7.26 21.56 -16.86
C SER A 443 -6.04 21.53 -15.93
N PRO A 444 -5.07 20.66 -16.15
CA PRO A 444 -3.85 20.62 -15.33
C PRO A 444 -3.02 21.91 -15.33
N SER A 445 -3.38 22.88 -16.19
CA SER A 445 -2.73 24.18 -16.33
C SER A 445 -3.49 25.34 -15.68
N ALA A 446 -4.62 25.11 -15.02
CA ALA A 446 -5.27 26.16 -14.26
C ALA A 446 -4.56 26.30 -12.90
N HIS A 447 -3.75 27.33 -12.76
CA HIS A 447 -3.22 27.76 -11.47
C HIS A 447 -4.37 27.91 -10.48
N THR A 448 -4.37 27.12 -9.44
CA THR A 448 -5.25 27.20 -8.31
C THR A 448 -5.10 28.58 -7.68
N ALA A 449 -6.13 29.41 -7.77
CA ALA A 449 -6.24 30.59 -6.94
C ALA A 449 -6.41 30.09 -5.49
N HIS A 450 -5.36 30.20 -4.69
CA HIS A 450 -5.45 30.07 -3.25
C HIS A 450 -6.33 31.22 -2.75
N SER A 451 -7.55 30.94 -2.33
CA SER A 451 -8.30 31.89 -1.51
C SER A 451 -7.69 31.87 -0.10
N ARG A 452 -6.62 32.63 0.10
CA ARG A 452 -6.23 33.03 1.44
C ARG A 452 -7.35 33.92 1.97
N HIS A 453 -8.07 33.46 2.97
CA HIS A 453 -8.88 34.34 3.79
C HIS A 453 -7.93 35.26 4.56
N ASP A 454 -7.93 36.54 4.19
CA ASP A 454 -7.21 37.59 4.91
C ASP A 454 -8.00 37.89 6.20
N PRO A 455 -7.43 37.75 7.40
CA PRO A 455 -8.15 37.96 8.65
C PRO A 455 -8.40 39.44 9.01
N GLY A 456 -8.31 40.37 8.05
CA GLY A 456 -8.25 41.81 8.27
C GLY A 456 -9.53 42.61 8.04
N GLU A 457 -10.65 42.07 7.55
CA GLU A 457 -11.88 42.85 7.38
C GLU A 457 -12.94 42.49 8.43
N GLN A 458 -13.01 43.30 9.49
CA GLN A 458 -14.18 43.40 10.34
C GLN A 458 -15.31 44.13 9.55
N PRO A 459 -16.55 43.62 9.52
CA PRO A 459 -17.66 44.38 8.98
C PRO A 459 -18.00 45.53 9.92
N GLY A 460 -17.81 46.77 9.41
CA GLY A 460 -18.24 47.98 10.08
C GLY A 460 -19.75 47.99 10.27
N ALA A 461 -20.15 48.38 11.48
CA ALA A 461 -21.52 48.65 11.86
C ALA A 461 -22.08 49.82 11.05
N THR A 462 -23.21 49.57 10.39
CA THR A 462 -24.38 50.49 10.27
C THR A 462 -25.61 49.64 10.01
#